data_5a2ba9d7f26059cd9915d36584bb2979
#
_entry.id   5a2ba9d7f26059cd9915d36584bb2979
#
_cell.length_a   1.000
_cell.length_b   1.000
_cell.length_c   1.000
_cell.angle_alpha   90.00
_cell.angle_beta   90.00
_cell.angle_gamma   90.00
#
_symmetry.space_group_name_H-M   'P 1'
#
loop_
_entity.id
_entity.type
_entity.pdbx_description
1 polymer ?
#
loop_
_entity_poly.entity_id
_entity_poly.type
_entity_poly.pdbx_seq_one_letter_code
_entity_poly.pdbx_strand_id
1 'polypeptide(L)'
;LKKELEQNYDKTEVVLSKNIGMGAGNNLGIIKSNTQYVYVLNPDVVLKNNTILNINNSISKLDNFAILSPLSDNPLYPNYRSNSVEITKDDSKSISNVEEIDGYSMIINKDFFKDNIFFDEKFFMYLENVDLCFRAKKNGGKLYIVTNSKVHHLGAKAVDDKYSEVIELSRNWHWMWSRVYFNKKHRGISISLLFGLISLLGNFIKYSICLLTFNKKKNIYRIRMSGIVNALLGKQSWYRPEIN
;
A
#
# COMPACT_ATOMS: atom_id res chain seq x y z
N LEU A 1 8.50 25.34 -2.84
CA LEU A 1 8.76 23.89 -2.95
C LEU A 1 8.62 23.37 -4.38
N LYS A 2 7.44 23.53 -5.10
CA LYS A 2 7.29 23.02 -6.48
C LYS A 2 8.37 23.60 -7.40
N LYS A 3 8.44 24.94 -7.51
CA LYS A 3 9.45 25.63 -8.34
C LYS A 3 10.89 25.29 -7.94
N GLU A 4 11.16 25.14 -6.66
CA GLU A 4 12.47 24.79 -6.13
C GLU A 4 12.88 23.36 -6.53
N LEU A 5 11.96 22.39 -6.43
CA LEU A 5 12.22 21.01 -6.84
C LEU A 5 12.47 20.90 -8.34
N GLU A 6 11.64 21.56 -9.15
CA GLU A 6 11.76 21.52 -10.61
C GLU A 6 13.01 22.27 -11.11
N GLN A 7 13.51 23.25 -10.35
CA GLN A 7 14.75 23.98 -10.69
C GLN A 7 16.03 23.20 -10.26
N ASN A 8 15.97 22.49 -9.13
CA ASN A 8 17.15 21.83 -8.58
C ASN A 8 17.35 20.41 -9.12
N TYR A 9 16.36 19.82 -9.73
CA TYR A 9 16.44 18.44 -10.25
C TYR A 9 15.97 18.39 -11.69
N ASP A 10 16.91 18.12 -12.60
CA ASP A 10 16.61 17.92 -14.01
C ASP A 10 15.60 16.80 -14.23
N LYS A 11 14.68 17.00 -15.16
CA LYS A 11 13.62 16.04 -15.54
C LYS A 11 12.61 15.72 -14.42
N THR A 12 12.47 16.62 -13.45
CA THR A 12 11.48 16.50 -12.38
C THR A 12 10.22 17.28 -12.75
N GLU A 13 9.07 16.63 -12.66
CA GLU A 13 7.76 17.26 -12.75
C GLU A 13 7.02 17.12 -11.41
N VAL A 14 6.56 18.23 -10.83
CA VAL A 14 5.78 18.23 -9.59
C VAL A 14 4.30 18.40 -9.91
N VAL A 15 3.53 17.33 -9.68
CA VAL A 15 2.09 17.30 -9.85
C VAL A 15 1.40 17.64 -8.53
N LEU A 16 0.69 18.76 -8.48
CA LEU A 16 -0.08 19.17 -7.31
C LEU A 16 -1.49 18.60 -7.39
N SER A 17 -1.96 17.99 -6.32
CA SER A 17 -3.33 17.51 -6.18
C SER A 17 -3.84 17.74 -4.76
N LYS A 18 -5.18 17.68 -4.57
CA LYS A 18 -5.73 17.48 -3.23
C LYS A 18 -5.29 16.11 -2.70
N ASN A 19 -5.39 15.90 -1.39
CA ASN A 19 -5.15 14.58 -0.84
C ASN A 19 -6.29 13.61 -1.25
N ILE A 20 -6.04 12.86 -2.31
CA ILE A 20 -6.96 11.89 -2.92
C ILE A 20 -6.69 10.43 -2.49
N GLY A 21 -5.69 10.23 -1.63
CA GLY A 21 -5.23 8.91 -1.20
C GLY A 21 -4.00 8.42 -1.96
N MET A 22 -3.35 7.40 -1.40
CA MET A 22 -2.06 6.91 -1.88
C MET A 22 -2.17 6.31 -3.29
N GLY A 23 -3.13 5.40 -3.50
CA GLY A 23 -3.32 4.75 -4.80
C GLY A 23 -3.67 5.73 -5.92
N ALA A 24 -4.61 6.65 -5.67
CA ALA A 24 -5.00 7.67 -6.63
C ALA A 24 -3.85 8.66 -6.92
N GLY A 25 -3.08 9.04 -5.90
CA GLY A 25 -1.88 9.88 -6.09
C GLY A 25 -0.83 9.19 -6.96
N ASN A 26 -0.57 7.91 -6.72
CA ASN A 26 0.35 7.10 -7.54
C ASN A 26 -0.15 6.96 -8.99
N ASN A 27 -1.46 6.77 -9.19
CA ASN A 27 -2.04 6.70 -10.54
C ASN A 27 -1.75 7.95 -11.37
N LEU A 28 -1.80 9.15 -10.76
CA LEU A 28 -1.45 10.39 -11.47
C LEU A 28 -0.02 10.34 -12.05
N GLY A 29 0.95 9.86 -11.27
CA GLY A 29 2.33 9.72 -11.71
C GLY A 29 2.49 8.62 -12.77
N ILE A 30 1.85 7.46 -12.57
CA ILE A 30 1.92 6.32 -13.49
C ILE A 30 1.35 6.67 -14.86
N ILE A 31 0.20 7.34 -14.89
CA ILE A 31 -0.48 7.74 -16.15
C ILE A 31 0.35 8.80 -16.90
N LYS A 32 0.95 9.75 -16.19
CA LYS A 32 1.81 10.77 -16.80
C LYS A 32 3.13 10.23 -17.33
N SER A 33 3.61 9.11 -16.80
CA SER A 33 4.85 8.50 -17.25
C SER A 33 4.72 7.91 -18.67
N ASN A 34 5.68 8.20 -19.53
CA ASN A 34 5.76 7.66 -20.89
C ASN A 34 6.63 6.39 -20.98
N THR A 35 7.09 5.85 -19.85
CA THR A 35 7.92 4.65 -19.78
C THR A 35 7.08 3.40 -19.59
N GLN A 36 7.59 2.26 -20.07
CA GLN A 36 6.98 0.95 -19.88
C GLN A 36 6.97 0.54 -18.39
N TYR A 37 8.07 0.80 -17.68
CA TYR A 37 8.23 0.51 -16.27
C TYR A 37 8.17 1.79 -15.45
N VAL A 38 7.36 1.78 -14.39
CA VAL A 38 7.23 2.91 -13.47
C VAL A 38 7.58 2.46 -12.06
N TYR A 39 8.52 3.16 -11.44
CA TYR A 39 8.89 2.90 -10.06
C TYR A 39 8.08 3.80 -9.11
N VAL A 40 7.09 3.23 -8.44
CA VAL A 40 6.38 3.85 -7.32
C VAL A 40 7.25 3.73 -6.08
N LEU A 41 7.61 4.85 -5.49
CA LEU A 41 8.53 4.92 -4.37
C LEU A 41 8.05 5.95 -3.34
N ASN A 42 7.94 5.53 -2.08
CA ASN A 42 7.61 6.45 -1.00
C ASN A 42 8.78 7.38 -0.66
N PRO A 43 8.51 8.61 -0.18
CA PRO A 43 9.56 9.59 0.13
C PRO A 43 10.44 9.21 1.33
N ASP A 44 10.04 8.23 2.14
CA ASP A 44 10.79 7.69 3.27
C ASP A 44 11.52 6.37 2.96
N VAL A 45 11.79 6.12 1.68
CA VAL A 45 12.56 4.97 1.20
C VAL A 45 13.91 5.43 0.66
N VAL A 46 14.97 4.80 1.14
CA VAL A 46 16.35 5.05 0.70
C VAL A 46 16.81 3.91 -0.20
N LEU A 47 17.21 4.24 -1.42
CA LEU A 47 17.83 3.29 -2.34
C LEU A 47 19.27 3.01 -1.90
N LYS A 48 19.66 1.73 -1.88
CA LYS A 48 21.04 1.33 -1.63
C LYS A 48 21.87 1.36 -2.92
N ASN A 49 23.19 1.21 -2.78
CA ASN A 49 24.08 1.14 -3.93
C ASN A 49 23.63 0.05 -4.93
N ASN A 50 23.72 0.37 -6.21
CA ASN A 50 23.36 -0.52 -7.32
C ASN A 50 21.88 -0.98 -7.36
N THR A 51 20.97 -0.41 -6.56
CA THR A 51 19.55 -0.80 -6.55
C THR A 51 18.96 -0.76 -7.96
N ILE A 52 19.07 0.36 -8.65
CA ILE A 52 18.51 0.55 -10.00
C ILE A 52 19.23 -0.32 -11.04
N LEU A 53 20.55 -0.44 -10.96
CA LEU A 53 21.32 -1.30 -11.87
C LEU A 53 20.88 -2.77 -11.76
N ASN A 54 20.74 -3.28 -10.53
CA ASN A 54 20.33 -4.66 -10.29
C ASN A 54 18.87 -4.90 -10.73
N ILE A 55 17.97 -3.92 -10.57
CA ILE A 55 16.61 -3.95 -11.10
C ILE A 55 16.65 -4.09 -12.63
N ASN A 56 17.38 -3.22 -13.33
CA ASN A 56 17.46 -3.25 -14.79
C ASN A 56 18.01 -4.58 -15.32
N ASN A 57 19.05 -5.10 -14.68
CA ASN A 57 19.62 -6.40 -15.00
C ASN A 57 18.65 -7.57 -14.73
N SER A 58 17.70 -7.38 -13.82
CA SER A 58 16.69 -8.39 -13.51
C SER A 58 15.52 -8.33 -14.49
N ILE A 59 15.08 -7.14 -14.87
CA ILE A 59 13.99 -6.93 -15.84
C ILE A 59 14.31 -7.63 -17.16
N SER A 60 15.56 -7.54 -17.65
CA SER A 60 15.98 -8.18 -18.90
C SER A 60 15.93 -9.71 -18.88
N LYS A 61 15.80 -10.32 -17.69
CA LYS A 61 15.76 -11.78 -17.49
C LYS A 61 14.34 -12.30 -17.17
N LEU A 62 13.36 -11.40 -17.07
CA LEU A 62 12.01 -11.74 -16.67
C LEU A 62 11.03 -11.63 -17.82
N ASP A 63 10.33 -12.73 -18.08
CA ASP A 63 9.18 -12.74 -18.96
C ASP A 63 7.89 -12.55 -18.15
N ASN A 64 6.95 -11.73 -18.64
CA ASN A 64 5.58 -11.59 -18.12
C ASN A 64 5.45 -11.23 -16.63
N PHE A 65 6.33 -10.40 -16.08
CA PHE A 65 6.10 -9.89 -14.74
C PHE A 65 5.10 -8.71 -14.76
N ALA A 66 4.28 -8.64 -13.72
CA ALA A 66 3.37 -7.52 -13.50
C ALA A 66 3.98 -6.46 -12.58
N ILE A 67 4.59 -6.93 -11.48
CA ILE A 67 5.16 -6.07 -10.45
C ILE A 67 6.48 -6.67 -9.96
N LEU A 68 7.45 -5.80 -9.75
CA LEU A 68 8.77 -6.12 -9.24
C LEU A 68 9.11 -5.18 -8.07
N SER A 69 9.90 -5.63 -7.11
CA SER A 69 10.44 -4.77 -6.06
C SER A 69 11.85 -5.19 -5.66
N PRO A 70 12.75 -4.25 -5.31
CA PRO A 70 13.93 -4.59 -4.55
C PRO A 70 13.56 -5.12 -3.17
N LEU A 71 14.44 -5.86 -2.53
CA LEU A 71 14.23 -6.40 -1.18
C LEU A 71 14.47 -5.32 -0.12
N SER A 72 13.56 -5.19 0.84
CA SER A 72 13.80 -4.37 2.04
C SER A 72 14.90 -4.97 2.91
N ASP A 73 15.87 -4.15 3.30
CA ASP A 73 16.91 -4.54 4.29
C ASP A 73 16.48 -4.23 5.73
N ASN A 74 15.32 -3.57 5.92
CA ASN A 74 14.77 -3.28 7.23
C ASN A 74 13.83 -4.41 7.68
N PRO A 75 14.21 -5.23 8.68
CA PRO A 75 13.40 -6.35 9.13
C PRO A 75 12.08 -5.93 9.80
N LEU A 76 11.97 -4.68 10.26
CA LEU A 76 10.72 -4.14 10.81
C LEU A 76 9.69 -3.79 9.73
N TYR A 77 10.15 -3.62 8.50
CA TYR A 77 9.31 -3.25 7.35
C TYR A 77 9.63 -4.16 6.16
N PRO A 78 9.28 -5.45 6.23
CA PRO A 78 9.39 -6.33 5.07
C PRO A 78 8.45 -5.85 3.97
N ASN A 79 8.90 -5.89 2.72
CA ASN A 79 8.12 -5.38 1.59
C ASN A 79 7.47 -6.46 0.74
N TYR A 80 7.37 -7.67 1.25
CA TYR A 80 6.71 -8.77 0.54
C TYR A 80 6.04 -9.74 1.51
N ARG A 81 5.11 -10.51 0.95
CA ARG A 81 4.56 -11.70 1.61
C ARG A 81 4.76 -12.91 0.69
N SER A 82 5.24 -14.02 1.23
CA SER A 82 5.42 -15.28 0.52
C SER A 82 4.77 -16.44 1.28
N ASN A 83 4.17 -17.38 0.58
CA ASN A 83 3.66 -18.64 1.14
C ASN A 83 4.73 -19.72 1.20
N SER A 84 5.81 -19.57 0.44
CA SER A 84 7.01 -20.41 0.49
C SER A 84 8.03 -19.76 1.42
N VAL A 85 8.80 -20.57 2.11
CA VAL A 85 9.91 -20.24 3.02
C VAL A 85 10.49 -18.84 2.80
N GLU A 86 10.80 -18.12 3.90
CA GLU A 86 11.54 -16.86 3.89
C GLU A 86 12.50 -16.79 2.72
N ILE A 87 12.45 -15.70 1.96
CA ILE A 87 13.48 -15.44 0.95
C ILE A 87 14.79 -15.37 1.75
N THR A 88 15.46 -16.52 1.82
CA THR A 88 16.74 -16.61 2.49
C THR A 88 17.72 -15.68 1.80
N LYS A 89 18.65 -15.13 2.55
CA LYS A 89 19.79 -14.33 2.04
C LYS A 89 20.72 -15.17 1.13
N ASP A 90 20.23 -16.30 0.61
CA ASP A 90 20.96 -17.14 -0.33
C ASP A 90 21.03 -16.37 -1.67
N ASP A 91 22.17 -15.74 -1.90
CA ASP A 91 22.49 -14.96 -3.10
C ASP A 91 22.47 -15.80 -4.40
N SER A 92 22.22 -17.10 -4.30
CA SER A 92 22.14 -18.01 -5.47
C SER A 92 20.95 -17.73 -6.37
N LYS A 93 19.85 -17.16 -5.82
CA LYS A 93 18.68 -16.73 -6.60
C LYS A 93 18.47 -15.23 -6.49
N SER A 94 18.92 -14.50 -7.49
CA SER A 94 18.78 -13.04 -7.54
C SER A 94 17.31 -12.55 -7.66
N ILE A 95 16.34 -13.44 -7.94
CA ILE A 95 14.93 -13.12 -8.15
C ILE A 95 14.05 -14.20 -7.51
N SER A 96 13.08 -13.78 -6.71
CA SER A 96 12.14 -14.68 -6.03
C SER A 96 10.70 -14.30 -6.32
N ASN A 97 9.85 -15.30 -6.65
CA ASN A 97 8.40 -15.08 -6.81
C ASN A 97 7.74 -14.92 -5.44
N VAL A 98 6.79 -14.00 -5.33
CA VAL A 98 6.09 -13.67 -4.06
C VAL A 98 4.59 -13.55 -4.27
N GLU A 99 3.84 -13.58 -3.16
CA GLU A 99 2.38 -13.47 -3.18
C GLU A 99 1.90 -12.02 -3.20
N GLU A 100 2.64 -11.13 -2.57
CA GLU A 100 2.26 -9.73 -2.38
C GLU A 100 3.53 -8.87 -2.25
N ILE A 101 3.46 -7.64 -2.73
CA ILE A 101 4.50 -6.61 -2.61
C ILE A 101 3.88 -5.39 -1.92
N ASP A 102 4.62 -4.80 -0.99
CA ASP A 102 4.17 -3.60 -0.28
C ASP A 102 4.30 -2.35 -1.15
N GLY A 103 3.35 -1.42 -0.98
CA GLY A 103 3.18 -0.25 -1.84
C GLY A 103 4.26 0.81 -1.74
N TYR A 104 5.15 0.74 -0.74
CA TYR A 104 6.17 1.78 -0.59
C TYR A 104 7.35 1.67 -1.58
N SER A 105 7.47 0.54 -2.27
CA SER A 105 8.52 0.30 -3.27
C SER A 105 8.03 -0.73 -4.29
N MET A 106 7.51 -0.28 -5.44
CA MET A 106 6.94 -1.14 -6.48
C MET A 106 7.35 -0.67 -7.87
N ILE A 107 7.93 -1.55 -8.69
CA ILE A 107 8.11 -1.32 -10.12
C ILE A 107 6.94 -2.00 -10.85
N ILE A 108 6.13 -1.21 -11.52
CA ILE A 108 4.94 -1.65 -12.24
C ILE A 108 5.28 -1.74 -13.73
N ASN A 109 5.03 -2.91 -14.32
CA ASN A 109 5.08 -3.09 -15.77
C ASN A 109 3.72 -2.64 -16.34
N LYS A 110 3.68 -1.47 -16.96
CA LYS A 110 2.44 -0.89 -17.51
C LYS A 110 1.82 -1.74 -18.59
N ASP A 111 2.62 -2.38 -19.43
CA ASP A 111 2.15 -3.20 -20.57
C ASP A 111 1.39 -4.45 -20.08
N PHE A 112 1.61 -4.89 -18.84
CA PHE A 112 0.83 -5.96 -18.24
C PHE A 112 -0.62 -5.51 -17.96
N PHE A 113 -0.84 -4.25 -17.58
CA PHE A 113 -2.15 -3.70 -17.25
C PHE A 113 -2.80 -3.05 -18.48
N LYS A 114 -3.29 -3.87 -19.40
CA LYS A 114 -3.81 -3.45 -20.72
C LYS A 114 -4.93 -2.42 -20.69
N ASP A 115 -5.70 -2.40 -19.62
CA ASP A 115 -6.81 -1.45 -19.37
C ASP A 115 -6.36 -0.16 -18.68
N ASN A 116 -5.06 -0.01 -18.42
CA ASN A 116 -4.48 1.10 -17.67
C ASN A 116 -5.10 1.33 -16.29
N ILE A 117 -5.68 0.30 -15.68
CA ILE A 117 -6.23 0.34 -14.34
C ILE A 117 -5.18 -0.18 -13.35
N PHE A 118 -4.44 0.74 -12.73
CA PHE A 118 -3.41 0.41 -11.75
C PHE A 118 -4.00 0.29 -10.34
N PHE A 119 -3.91 1.30 -9.51
CA PHE A 119 -4.52 1.26 -8.19
C PHE A 119 -6.02 1.54 -8.25
N ASP A 120 -6.82 0.82 -7.44
CA ASP A 120 -8.24 1.16 -7.28
C ASP A 120 -8.38 2.38 -6.36
N GLU A 121 -8.79 3.51 -6.90
CA GLU A 121 -8.88 4.80 -6.23
C GLU A 121 -9.94 4.87 -5.13
N LYS A 122 -10.80 3.85 -5.01
CA LYS A 122 -11.74 3.73 -3.90
C LYS A 122 -11.02 3.46 -2.58
N PHE A 123 -9.84 2.82 -2.63
CA PHE A 123 -8.95 2.71 -1.47
C PHE A 123 -8.24 4.06 -1.26
N PHE A 124 -8.64 4.79 -0.25
CA PHE A 124 -7.91 5.99 0.10
C PHE A 124 -6.56 5.66 0.75
N MET A 125 -6.55 4.64 1.60
CA MET A 125 -5.39 4.15 2.33
C MET A 125 -5.60 2.69 2.72
N TYR A 126 -4.53 1.90 2.61
CA TYR A 126 -4.45 0.47 2.90
C TYR A 126 -5.17 -0.44 1.90
N LEU A 127 -4.54 -1.52 1.59
CA LEU A 127 -4.96 -2.60 0.70
C LEU A 127 -5.05 -2.22 -0.79
N GLU A 128 -4.70 -0.99 -1.19
CA GLU A 128 -4.58 -0.62 -2.60
C GLU A 128 -3.47 -1.42 -3.30
N ASN A 129 -2.33 -1.65 -2.63
CA ASN A 129 -1.24 -2.49 -3.13
C ASN A 129 -1.63 -3.97 -3.14
N VAL A 130 -2.33 -4.45 -2.10
CA VAL A 130 -2.83 -5.83 -2.03
C VAL A 130 -3.84 -6.10 -3.13
N ASP A 131 -4.75 -5.15 -3.39
CA ASP A 131 -5.71 -5.20 -4.50
C ASP A 131 -5.00 -5.28 -5.86
N LEU A 132 -3.99 -4.44 -6.07
CA LEU A 132 -3.21 -4.45 -7.31
C LEU A 132 -2.49 -5.79 -7.51
N CYS A 133 -1.80 -6.31 -6.47
CA CYS A 133 -1.15 -7.61 -6.50
C CYS A 133 -2.14 -8.75 -6.77
N PHE A 134 -3.29 -8.73 -6.11
CA PHE A 134 -4.35 -9.72 -6.30
C PHE A 134 -4.87 -9.73 -7.74
N ARG A 135 -5.17 -8.55 -8.32
CA ARG A 135 -5.63 -8.42 -9.71
C ARG A 135 -4.55 -8.85 -10.71
N ALA A 136 -3.31 -8.47 -10.47
CA ALA A 136 -2.18 -8.88 -11.29
C ALA A 136 -2.07 -10.43 -11.35
N LYS A 137 -2.09 -11.10 -10.20
CA LYS A 137 -2.03 -12.57 -10.13
C LYS A 137 -3.24 -13.24 -10.76
N LYS A 138 -4.44 -12.74 -10.51
CA LYS A 138 -5.68 -13.26 -11.11
C LYS A 138 -5.64 -13.22 -12.64
N ASN A 139 -4.92 -12.26 -13.21
CA ASN A 139 -4.72 -12.10 -14.65
C ASN A 139 -3.45 -12.83 -15.17
N GLY A 140 -2.84 -13.72 -14.38
CA GLY A 140 -1.68 -14.53 -14.76
C GLY A 140 -0.33 -13.80 -14.62
N GLY A 141 -0.30 -12.60 -14.05
CA GLY A 141 0.92 -11.84 -13.78
C GLY A 141 1.72 -12.40 -12.62
N LYS A 142 3.04 -12.30 -12.71
CA LYS A 142 3.97 -12.72 -11.67
C LYS A 142 4.46 -11.50 -10.88
N LEU A 143 4.68 -11.72 -9.58
CA LEU A 143 5.23 -10.72 -8.66
C LEU A 143 6.60 -11.18 -8.21
N TYR A 144 7.60 -10.31 -8.28
CA TYR A 144 8.96 -10.69 -7.97
C TYR A 144 9.66 -9.73 -6.99
N ILE A 145 10.50 -10.30 -6.13
CA ILE A 145 11.50 -9.58 -5.35
C ILE A 145 12.87 -9.83 -5.96
N VAL A 146 13.62 -8.75 -6.20
CA VAL A 146 15.02 -8.78 -6.61
C VAL A 146 15.88 -8.77 -5.35
N THR A 147 16.42 -9.92 -4.98
CA THR A 147 17.08 -10.13 -3.69
C THR A 147 18.45 -9.45 -3.57
N ASN A 148 19.15 -9.26 -4.69
CA ASN A 148 20.42 -8.54 -4.78
C ASN A 148 20.25 -7.02 -4.99
N SER A 149 19.04 -6.53 -5.05
CA SER A 149 18.68 -5.11 -5.06
C SER A 149 18.05 -4.74 -3.72
N LYS A 150 18.54 -3.69 -3.05
CA LYS A 150 18.12 -3.37 -1.67
C LYS A 150 17.56 -1.98 -1.53
N VAL A 151 16.54 -1.86 -0.68
CA VAL A 151 16.00 -0.57 -0.21
C VAL A 151 15.90 -0.57 1.30
N HIS A 152 15.97 0.61 1.90
CA HIS A 152 15.74 0.81 3.33
C HIS A 152 14.54 1.72 3.56
N HIS A 153 13.49 1.19 4.18
CA HIS A 153 12.31 1.97 4.57
C HIS A 153 12.52 2.54 5.99
N LEU A 154 12.52 3.86 6.10
CA LEU A 154 12.75 4.57 7.37
C LEU A 154 11.57 4.42 8.34
N GLY A 155 10.38 4.11 7.81
CA GLY A 155 9.14 3.86 8.55
C GLY A 155 8.60 5.08 9.30
N ALA A 156 7.38 5.48 8.94
CA ALA A 156 6.52 6.43 9.67
C ALA A 156 7.15 7.77 10.12
N LYS A 157 8.34 8.15 9.63
CA LYS A 157 9.02 9.41 9.98
C LYS A 157 8.49 10.64 9.25
N ALA A 158 7.51 10.46 8.38
CA ALA A 158 6.92 11.56 7.61
C ALA A 158 5.89 12.38 8.39
N VAL A 159 5.64 12.08 9.66
CA VAL A 159 4.56 12.68 10.45
C VAL A 159 5.09 13.26 11.76
N ASP A 160 4.73 14.52 12.03
CA ASP A 160 4.98 15.19 13.31
C ASP A 160 4.18 14.51 14.44
N ASP A 161 4.85 14.21 15.55
CA ASP A 161 4.28 13.51 16.72
C ASP A 161 3.03 14.18 17.30
N LYS A 162 2.90 15.51 17.15
CA LYS A 162 1.72 16.26 17.61
C LYS A 162 0.41 15.80 16.95
N TYR A 163 0.48 15.20 15.76
CA TYR A 163 -0.68 14.67 15.02
C TYR A 163 -0.86 13.15 15.19
N SER A 164 -0.05 12.49 16.00
CA SER A 164 -0.01 11.03 16.12
C SER A 164 -1.38 10.41 16.42
N GLU A 165 -2.14 10.97 17.38
CA GLU A 165 -3.47 10.46 17.75
C GLU A 165 -4.47 10.58 16.60
N VAL A 166 -4.52 11.74 15.94
CA VAL A 166 -5.43 12.01 14.83
C VAL A 166 -5.14 11.08 13.64
N ILE A 167 -3.85 10.86 13.37
CA ILE A 167 -3.40 9.97 12.30
C ILE A 167 -3.68 8.51 12.66
N GLU A 168 -3.51 8.12 13.92
CA GLU A 168 -3.84 6.78 14.37
C GLU A 168 -5.34 6.49 14.19
N LEU A 169 -6.22 7.42 14.53
CA LEU A 169 -7.65 7.29 14.30
C LEU A 169 -7.96 7.14 12.80
N SER A 170 -7.35 7.98 11.96
CA SER A 170 -7.51 7.90 10.50
C SER A 170 -7.06 6.54 9.95
N ARG A 171 -5.88 6.08 10.35
CA ARG A 171 -5.34 4.76 9.97
C ARG A 171 -6.29 3.63 10.36
N ASN A 172 -6.82 3.66 11.56
CA ASN A 172 -7.73 2.63 12.07
C ASN A 172 -9.06 2.62 11.33
N TRP A 173 -9.60 3.81 10.98
CA TRP A 173 -10.83 3.91 10.20
C TRP A 173 -10.65 3.33 8.79
N HIS A 174 -9.61 3.78 8.08
CA HIS A 174 -9.32 3.34 6.71
C HIS A 174 -8.96 1.86 6.65
N TRP A 175 -8.21 1.34 7.61
CA TRP A 175 -7.88 -0.08 7.71
C TRP A 175 -9.14 -0.95 7.72
N MET A 176 -10.11 -0.61 8.57
CA MET A 176 -11.34 -1.41 8.67
C MET A 176 -12.24 -1.23 7.45
N TRP A 177 -12.36 -0.01 6.94
CA TRP A 177 -13.11 0.27 5.71
C TRP A 177 -12.54 -0.52 4.54
N SER A 178 -11.25 -0.43 4.32
CA SER A 178 -10.56 -1.09 3.21
C SER A 178 -10.66 -2.62 3.28
N ARG A 179 -10.59 -3.22 4.47
CA ARG A 179 -10.76 -4.66 4.65
C ARG A 179 -12.16 -5.14 4.28
N VAL A 180 -13.19 -4.42 4.66
CA VAL A 180 -14.58 -4.74 4.28
C VAL A 180 -14.76 -4.59 2.77
N TYR A 181 -14.27 -3.48 2.20
CA TYR A 181 -14.35 -3.23 0.77
C TYR A 181 -13.57 -4.27 -0.06
N PHE A 182 -12.36 -4.64 0.35
CA PHE A 182 -11.56 -5.68 -0.29
C PHE A 182 -12.28 -7.02 -0.31
N ASN A 183 -12.85 -7.44 0.83
CA ASN A 183 -13.65 -8.68 0.88
C ASN A 183 -14.87 -8.62 -0.04
N LYS A 184 -15.58 -7.49 -0.07
CA LYS A 184 -16.72 -7.29 -0.97
C LYS A 184 -16.31 -7.42 -2.44
N LYS A 185 -15.18 -6.80 -2.81
CA LYS A 185 -14.67 -6.77 -4.18
C LYS A 185 -14.19 -8.13 -4.67
N HIS A 186 -13.48 -8.89 -3.83
CA HIS A 186 -12.76 -10.10 -4.25
C HIS A 186 -13.38 -11.40 -3.78
N ARG A 187 -14.17 -11.39 -2.70
CA ARG A 187 -14.76 -12.61 -2.09
C ARG A 187 -16.28 -12.61 -2.07
N GLY A 188 -16.89 -11.51 -2.51
CA GLY A 188 -18.34 -11.35 -2.58
C GLY A 188 -18.97 -10.74 -1.32
N ILE A 189 -20.24 -10.36 -1.48
CA ILE A 189 -20.97 -9.59 -0.47
C ILE A 189 -21.21 -10.40 0.82
N SER A 190 -21.50 -11.69 0.70
CA SER A 190 -21.79 -12.55 1.86
C SER A 190 -20.57 -12.68 2.80
N ILE A 191 -19.36 -12.89 2.23
CA ILE A 191 -18.12 -12.97 3.01
C ILE A 191 -17.79 -11.60 3.62
N SER A 192 -18.03 -10.53 2.87
CA SER A 192 -17.82 -9.16 3.37
C SER A 192 -18.76 -8.84 4.54
N LEU A 193 -20.03 -9.22 4.46
CA LEU A 193 -21.01 -9.04 5.55
C LEU A 193 -20.61 -9.85 6.78
N LEU A 194 -20.29 -11.14 6.62
CA LEU A 194 -19.85 -11.99 7.72
C LEU A 194 -18.60 -11.42 8.42
N PHE A 195 -17.58 -11.07 7.64
CA PHE A 195 -16.37 -10.43 8.16
C PHE A 195 -16.69 -9.12 8.87
N GLY A 196 -17.55 -8.28 8.28
CA GLY A 196 -17.93 -6.99 8.84
C GLY A 196 -18.68 -7.13 10.16
N LEU A 197 -19.66 -8.04 10.25
CA LEU A 197 -20.45 -8.27 11.47
C LEU A 197 -19.60 -8.84 12.59
N ILE A 198 -18.75 -9.83 12.34
CA ILE A 198 -17.83 -10.39 13.34
C ILE A 198 -16.86 -9.31 13.84
N SER A 199 -16.30 -8.53 12.91
CA SER A 199 -15.39 -7.43 13.24
C SER A 199 -16.09 -6.33 14.05
N LEU A 200 -17.35 -6.01 13.71
CA LEU A 200 -18.16 -5.02 14.42
C LEU A 200 -18.42 -5.47 15.86
N LEU A 201 -18.85 -6.72 16.04
CA LEU A 201 -19.09 -7.29 17.37
C LEU A 201 -17.81 -7.27 18.23
N GLY A 202 -16.66 -7.71 17.66
CA GLY A 202 -15.39 -7.72 18.39
C GLY A 202 -14.92 -6.31 18.78
N ASN A 203 -15.11 -5.30 17.92
CA ASN A 203 -14.78 -3.92 18.25
C ASN A 203 -15.78 -3.33 19.27
N PHE A 204 -17.06 -3.71 19.21
CA PHE A 204 -18.07 -3.28 20.17
C PHE A 204 -17.74 -3.79 21.59
N ILE A 205 -17.40 -5.09 21.73
CA ILE A 205 -16.99 -5.66 23.03
C ILE A 205 -15.77 -4.91 23.58
N LYS A 206 -14.74 -4.71 22.76
CA LYS A 206 -13.52 -3.97 23.17
C LYS A 206 -13.83 -2.52 23.54
N TYR A 207 -14.72 -1.85 22.79
CA TYR A 207 -15.19 -0.51 23.12
C TYR A 207 -15.86 -0.47 24.48
N SER A 208 -16.79 -1.39 24.76
CA SER A 208 -17.52 -1.46 26.02
C SER A 208 -16.58 -1.70 27.21
N ILE A 209 -15.61 -2.61 27.08
CA ILE A 209 -14.58 -2.82 28.10
C ILE A 209 -13.77 -1.55 28.35
N CYS A 210 -13.31 -0.88 27.27
CA CYS A 210 -12.56 0.37 27.41
C CYS A 210 -13.41 1.51 28.00
N LEU A 211 -14.71 1.51 27.78
CA LEU A 211 -15.63 2.48 28.39
C LEU A 211 -15.71 2.28 29.90
N LEU A 212 -15.90 1.04 30.34
CA LEU A 212 -15.97 0.68 31.76
C LEU A 212 -14.64 0.90 32.50
N THR A 213 -13.52 0.73 31.82
CA THR A 213 -12.17 0.90 32.39
C THR A 213 -11.59 2.30 32.17
N PHE A 214 -12.37 3.26 31.62
CA PHE A 214 -11.93 4.61 31.30
C PHE A 214 -10.70 4.65 30.36
N ASN A 215 -10.46 3.60 29.58
CA ASN A 215 -9.29 3.51 28.70
C ASN A 215 -9.46 4.37 27.42
N LYS A 216 -8.46 5.19 27.11
CA LYS A 216 -8.44 6.08 25.91
C LYS A 216 -8.60 5.30 24.60
N LYS A 217 -8.20 4.03 24.53
CA LYS A 217 -8.37 3.16 23.35
C LYS A 217 -9.83 3.01 22.90
N LYS A 218 -10.82 3.39 23.72
CA LYS A 218 -12.24 3.41 23.30
C LYS A 218 -12.45 4.18 21.99
N ASN A 219 -11.72 5.27 21.76
CA ASN A 219 -11.83 6.07 20.54
C ASN A 219 -11.40 5.28 19.30
N ILE A 220 -10.35 4.45 19.41
CA ILE A 220 -9.89 3.58 18.33
C ILE A 220 -10.98 2.58 17.94
N TYR A 221 -11.60 1.91 18.91
CA TYR A 221 -12.63 0.92 18.61
C TYR A 221 -13.90 1.57 18.06
N ARG A 222 -14.29 2.74 18.56
CA ARG A 222 -15.39 3.53 18.00
C ARG A 222 -15.15 3.87 16.54
N ILE A 223 -13.95 4.34 16.20
CA ILE A 223 -13.62 4.75 14.84
C ILE A 223 -13.51 3.54 13.88
N ARG A 224 -13.03 2.40 14.37
CA ARG A 224 -13.05 1.13 13.62
C ARG A 224 -14.46 0.68 13.27
N MET A 225 -15.39 0.74 14.23
CA MET A 225 -16.80 0.41 13.98
C MET A 225 -17.40 1.34 12.92
N SER A 226 -17.11 2.64 12.99
CA SER A 226 -17.52 3.61 11.97
C SER A 226 -17.01 3.23 10.59
N GLY A 227 -15.74 2.87 10.44
CA GLY A 227 -15.16 2.41 9.17
C GLY A 227 -15.89 1.18 8.62
N ILE A 228 -16.15 0.17 9.46
CA ILE A 228 -16.87 -1.05 9.08
C ILE A 228 -18.29 -0.71 8.58
N VAL A 229 -19.06 0.04 9.38
CA VAL A 229 -20.45 0.37 9.04
C VAL A 229 -20.53 1.15 7.74
N ASN A 230 -19.66 2.17 7.55
CA ASN A 230 -19.65 2.95 6.32
C ASN A 230 -19.31 2.09 5.09
N ALA A 231 -18.37 1.15 5.21
CA ALA A 231 -18.04 0.24 4.12
C ALA A 231 -19.17 -0.75 3.79
N LEU A 232 -19.85 -1.31 4.81
CA LEU A 232 -21.02 -2.18 4.63
C LEU A 232 -22.18 -1.45 3.94
N LEU A 233 -22.40 -0.19 4.29
CA LEU A 233 -23.39 0.69 3.65
C LEU A 233 -22.98 1.15 2.24
N GLY A 234 -21.80 0.76 1.76
CA GLY A 234 -21.31 1.17 0.44
C GLY A 234 -20.87 2.62 0.32
N LYS A 235 -20.72 3.32 1.44
CA LYS A 235 -20.21 4.70 1.44
C LYS A 235 -18.75 4.74 1.05
N GLN A 236 -18.32 5.82 0.40
CA GLN A 236 -16.92 6.03 0.03
C GLN A 236 -16.01 6.11 1.26
N SER A 237 -14.71 5.93 1.06
CA SER A 237 -13.67 6.11 2.08
C SER A 237 -13.45 7.60 2.35
N TRP A 238 -14.32 8.21 3.15
CA TRP A 238 -14.45 9.66 3.31
C TRP A 238 -13.72 10.25 4.52
N TYR A 239 -13.38 9.44 5.52
CA TYR A 239 -12.83 9.96 6.77
C TYR A 239 -11.53 10.73 6.53
N ARG A 240 -11.55 12.02 6.84
CA ARG A 240 -10.40 12.92 6.80
C ARG A 240 -10.37 13.68 8.12
N PRO A 241 -9.41 13.40 8.99
CA PRO A 241 -9.31 14.15 10.23
C PRO A 241 -8.88 15.58 9.93
N GLU A 242 -9.47 16.54 10.65
CA GLU A 242 -9.04 17.92 10.59
C GLU A 242 -7.72 18.05 11.36
N ILE A 243 -6.74 18.64 10.72
CA ILE A 243 -5.45 18.98 11.29
C ILE A 243 -5.46 20.50 11.44
N ASN A 244 -5.79 20.97 12.66
CA ASN A 244 -5.74 22.38 13.03
C ASN A 244 -4.34 22.79 13.42
#